data_a550dc9e7e42d280d8614d1d4c16c81e
#
_entry.id   a550dc9e7e42d280d8614d1d4c16c81e
#
_cell.length_a   1.000
_cell.length_b   1.000
_cell.length_c   1.000
_cell.angle_alpha   90.00
_cell.angle_beta   90.00
_cell.angle_gamma   90.00
#
_symmetry.space_group_name_H-M   'P 1'
#
loop_
_entity.id
_entity.type
_entity.pdbx_description
1 polymer ?
#
loop_
_entity_poly.entity_id
_entity_poly.type
_entity_poly.pdbx_seq_one_letter_code
_entity_poly.pdbx_strand_id
1 'polypeptide(L)' 'MNAFDKNDLERANGHVMEAEERHARYSALVRRMAVTGQDTTDAENLLVRFKETLDLMRQHQQLVLRQTGSAL' A
#
# COMPACT_ATOMS: atom_id res chain seq x y z
N MET A 1 9.85 -19.24 -18.94
CA MET A 1 10.35 -17.85 -18.80
C MET A 1 9.48 -17.13 -17.77
N ASN A 2 10.10 -16.46 -16.79
CA ASN A 2 9.33 -15.72 -15.81
C ASN A 2 8.86 -14.38 -16.34
N ALA A 3 7.62 -14.02 -16.02
CA ALA A 3 7.07 -12.71 -16.34
C ALA A 3 7.75 -11.59 -15.53
N PHE A 4 8.30 -11.94 -14.37
CA PHE A 4 8.92 -10.98 -13.44
C PHE A 4 10.32 -11.43 -13.05
N ASP A 5 11.22 -10.46 -12.87
CA ASP A 5 12.57 -10.71 -12.39
C ASP A 5 12.77 -10.18 -10.96
N LYS A 6 14.00 -10.30 -10.44
CA LYS A 6 14.35 -9.84 -9.10
C LYS A 6 14.14 -8.34 -8.92
N ASN A 7 14.39 -7.54 -9.96
CA ASN A 7 14.19 -6.10 -9.90
C ASN A 7 12.71 -5.75 -9.79
N ASP A 8 11.84 -6.52 -10.45
CA ASP A 8 10.40 -6.34 -10.33
C ASP A 8 9.92 -6.60 -8.91
N LEU A 9 10.47 -7.63 -8.25
CA LEU A 9 10.14 -7.93 -6.86
C LEU A 9 10.61 -6.81 -5.92
N GLU A 10 11.82 -6.31 -6.09
CA GLU A 10 12.34 -5.21 -5.29
C GLU A 10 11.47 -3.96 -5.42
N ARG A 11 11.05 -3.63 -6.65
CA ARG A 11 10.15 -2.50 -6.88
C ARG A 11 8.78 -2.72 -6.24
N ALA A 12 8.23 -3.91 -6.37
CA ALA A 12 6.94 -4.23 -5.74
C ALA A 12 7.01 -4.12 -4.22
N ASN A 13 8.09 -4.60 -3.61
CA ASN A 13 8.32 -4.48 -2.17
C ASN A 13 8.42 -3.00 -1.75
N GLY A 14 9.16 -2.20 -2.52
CA GLY A 14 9.31 -0.77 -2.26
C GLY A 14 7.98 -0.02 -2.34
N HIS A 15 7.17 -0.32 -3.34
CA HIS A 15 5.86 0.29 -3.51
C HIS A 15 4.92 -0.05 -2.34
N VAL A 16 4.94 -1.30 -1.87
CA VAL A 16 4.15 -1.69 -0.69
C VAL A 16 4.60 -0.93 0.54
N MET A 17 5.92 -0.85 0.78
CA MET A 17 6.45 -0.12 1.94
C MET A 17 6.06 1.35 1.91
N GLU A 18 6.18 2.02 0.76
CA GLU A 18 5.79 3.42 0.60
C GLU A 18 4.29 3.61 0.85
N ALA A 19 3.47 2.71 0.32
CA ALA A 19 2.02 2.77 0.50
C ALA A 19 1.62 2.54 1.96
N GLU A 20 2.29 1.61 2.67
CA GLU A 20 2.06 1.37 4.09
C GLU A 20 2.41 2.60 4.92
N GLU A 21 3.55 3.24 4.64
CA GLU A 21 3.97 4.46 5.34
C GLU A 21 2.98 5.61 5.11
N ARG A 22 2.54 5.78 3.87
CA ARG A 22 1.57 6.82 3.51
C ARG A 22 0.25 6.59 4.23
N HIS A 23 -0.23 5.36 4.23
CA HIS A 23 -1.46 4.99 4.92
C HIS A 23 -1.35 5.26 6.43
N ALA A 24 -0.24 4.87 7.04
CA ALA A 24 -0.01 5.06 8.47
C ALA A 24 0.02 6.55 8.84
N ARG A 25 0.75 7.36 8.06
CA ARG A 25 0.83 8.82 8.31
C ARG A 25 -0.53 9.50 8.16
N TYR A 26 -1.26 9.13 7.11
CA TYR A 26 -2.57 9.72 6.87
C TYR A 26 -3.60 9.28 7.91
N SER A 27 -3.53 8.03 8.35
CA SER A 27 -4.36 7.51 9.42
C SER A 27 -4.14 8.28 10.73
N ALA A 28 -2.88 8.58 11.06
CA ALA A 28 -2.54 9.39 12.23
C ALA A 28 -3.08 10.83 12.11
N LEU A 29 -3.01 11.41 10.92
CA LEU A 29 -3.55 12.75 10.67
C LEU A 29 -5.07 12.78 10.90
N VAL A 30 -5.78 11.79 10.37
CA VAL A 30 -7.24 11.70 10.54
C VAL A 30 -7.61 11.61 12.01
N ARG A 31 -6.88 10.81 12.79
CA ARG A 31 -7.11 10.70 14.23
C ARG A 31 -6.91 12.04 14.95
N ARG A 32 -5.86 12.78 14.59
CA ARG A 32 -5.62 14.10 15.18
C ARG A 32 -6.73 15.08 14.82
N MET A 33 -7.19 15.04 13.59
CA MET A 33 -8.32 15.88 13.15
C MET A 33 -9.58 15.57 13.97
N ALA A 34 -9.87 14.30 14.20
CA ALA A 34 -11.02 13.88 15.00
C ALA A 34 -10.93 14.39 16.44
N VAL A 35 -9.74 14.28 17.06
CA VAL A 35 -9.51 14.74 18.44
C VAL A 35 -9.69 16.24 18.55
N THR A 36 -9.34 17.01 17.53
CA THR A 36 -9.49 18.48 17.54
C THR A 36 -10.88 18.94 17.09
N GLY A 37 -11.80 18.02 16.83
CA GLY A 37 -13.19 18.36 16.50
C GLY A 37 -13.39 18.73 15.04
N GLN A 38 -12.43 18.48 14.15
CA GLN A 38 -12.57 18.75 12.74
C GLN A 38 -13.45 17.69 12.05
N ASP A 39 -14.15 18.10 10.98
CA ASP A 39 -14.90 17.15 10.15
C ASP A 39 -13.91 16.28 9.38
N THR A 40 -13.95 14.96 9.62
CA THR A 40 -13.02 14.00 9.02
C THR A 40 -13.62 13.23 7.85
N THR A 41 -14.82 13.58 7.38
CA THR A 41 -15.53 12.80 6.37
C THR A 41 -14.71 12.62 5.09
N ASP A 42 -14.23 13.71 4.50
CA ASP A 42 -13.44 13.65 3.26
C ASP A 42 -12.10 12.95 3.50
N ALA A 43 -11.48 13.20 4.64
CA ALA A 43 -10.21 12.60 5.00
C ALA A 43 -10.35 11.08 5.20
N GLU A 44 -11.44 10.63 5.81
CA GLU A 44 -11.73 9.19 5.96
C GLU A 44 -11.99 8.53 4.63
N ASN A 45 -12.72 9.20 3.72
CA ASN A 45 -12.96 8.68 2.37
C ASN A 45 -11.64 8.51 1.60
N LEU A 46 -10.73 9.47 1.73
CA LEU A 46 -9.41 9.37 1.10
C LEU A 46 -8.57 8.25 1.72
N LEU A 47 -8.68 8.06 3.04
CA LEU A 47 -7.98 6.98 3.73
C LEU A 47 -8.44 5.61 3.22
N VAL A 48 -9.73 5.43 2.97
CA VAL A 48 -10.27 4.21 2.37
C VAL A 48 -9.62 3.95 1.00
N ARG A 49 -9.47 5.00 0.18
CA ARG A 49 -8.81 4.87 -1.14
C ARG A 49 -7.35 4.47 -1.01
N PHE A 50 -6.63 5.03 -0.04
CA PHE A 50 -5.25 4.63 0.23
C PHE A 50 -5.16 3.16 0.62
N LYS A 51 -6.12 2.70 1.44
CA LYS A 51 -6.18 1.28 1.84
C LYS A 51 -6.43 0.37 0.65
N GLU A 52 -7.35 0.75 -0.24
CA GLU A 52 -7.63 -0.02 -1.45
C GLU A 52 -6.39 -0.10 -2.36
N THR A 53 -5.69 1.02 -2.53
CA THR A 53 -4.46 1.05 -3.31
C THR A 53 -3.39 0.16 -2.70
N LEU A 54 -3.23 0.22 -1.38
CA LEU A 54 -2.29 -0.65 -0.66
C LEU A 54 -2.63 -2.12 -0.85
N ASP A 55 -3.90 -2.48 -0.77
CA ASP A 55 -4.35 -3.86 -0.96
C ASP A 55 -4.03 -4.35 -2.38
N LEU A 56 -4.23 -3.49 -3.39
CA LEU A 56 -3.88 -3.83 -4.78
C LEU A 56 -2.38 -4.01 -4.95
N MET A 57 -1.58 -3.17 -4.32
CA MET A 57 -0.12 -3.28 -4.36
C MET A 57 0.36 -4.57 -3.69
N ARG A 58 -0.28 -4.97 -2.59
CA ARG A 58 0.02 -6.24 -1.92
C ARG A 58 -0.35 -7.44 -2.78
N GLN A 59 -1.47 -7.38 -3.50
CA GLN A 59 -1.85 -8.44 -4.44
C GLN A 59 -0.83 -8.56 -5.57
N HIS A 60 -0.40 -7.43 -6.12
CA HIS A 60 0.63 -7.42 -7.14
C HIS A 60 1.96 -7.97 -6.60
N GLN A 61 2.34 -7.58 -5.39
CA GLN A 61 3.54 -8.10 -4.73
C GLN A 61 3.50 -9.61 -4.61
N GLN A 62 2.35 -10.16 -4.20
CA GLN A 62 2.17 -11.61 -4.08
C GLN A 62 2.29 -12.31 -5.43
N LEU A 63 1.74 -11.71 -6.48
CA LEU A 63 1.86 -12.25 -7.82
C LEU A 63 3.31 -12.27 -8.28
N VAL A 64 4.04 -11.17 -8.11
CA VAL A 64 5.46 -11.07 -8.47
C VAL A 64 6.29 -12.08 -7.67
N LEU A 65 6.02 -12.19 -6.37
CA LEU A 65 6.74 -13.12 -5.50
C LEU A 65 6.53 -14.56 -5.96
N ARG A 66 5.32 -14.95 -6.30
CA ARG A 66 5.03 -16.31 -6.78
C ARG A 66 5.72 -16.59 -8.11
N GLN A 67 5.73 -15.62 -9.02
CA GLN A 67 6.35 -15.76 -10.34
C GLN A 67 7.86 -15.88 -10.22
N THR A 68 8.50 -15.07 -9.39
CA THR A 68 9.94 -15.12 -9.18
C THR A 68 10.36 -16.35 -8.38
N GLY A 69 9.55 -16.74 -7.37
CA GLY A 69 9.82 -17.91 -6.54
C GLY A 69 9.71 -19.21 -7.30
N SER A 70 8.78 -19.31 -8.26
CA SER A 70 8.58 -20.52 -9.05
C SER A 70 9.72 -20.79 -10.04
N ALA A 71 10.63 -19.83 -10.22
CA ALA A 71 11.80 -19.99 -11.08
C ALA A 71 12.92 -20.78 -10.41
N LEU A 72 12.82 -21.00 -9.13
CA LEU A 72 13.82 -21.79 -8.37
C LEU A 72 13.51 -23.30 -8.45
#